data_c5811cab1d0049f1aab78f62eb7f9c3d
#
_entry.id   c5811cab1d0049f1aab78f62eb7f9c3d
#
_cell.length_a   1.000
_cell.length_b   1.000
_cell.length_c   1.000
_cell.angle_alpha   90.00
_cell.angle_beta   90.00
_cell.angle_gamma   90.00
#
_symmetry.space_group_name_H-M   'P 1'
#
loop_
_entity.id
_entity.type
_entity.pdbx_description
1 polymer ?
#
loop_
_entity_poly.entity_id
_entity_poly.type
_entity_poly.pdbx_seq_one_letter_code
_entity_poly.pdbx_strand_id
1 'polypeptide(L)'
;MYDMERPRGEPEIIELANLEKEYYRLQFLVDAGNEHLKREMEVSIAAGEIVGLLYDAFYKQYANPESEHSLKSLNKLCVRLVFCLYAEDAGIFGHHGMFHDYLKGFDTRGLRKGLVDLFRVLDTKLQDRDPYLKDDNPELAAFPYVNGGLFSDENIEIPPFTDEIRNLLLEKASENFNWSEISPTIFGAVFESTLNPETRRSCLLYTSDAADEAR
;
A
#
# COMPACT_ATOMS: atom_id res chain seq x y z
N MET A 1 -21.96 -23.47 22.75
CA MET A 1 -21.34 -22.72 21.65
C MET A 1 -22.24 -22.85 20.43
N TYR A 2 -22.50 -21.78 19.69
CA TYR A 2 -23.25 -21.81 18.43
C TYR A 2 -22.30 -21.59 17.27
N ASP A 3 -22.40 -22.44 16.25
CA ASP A 3 -21.71 -22.22 14.98
C ASP A 3 -22.42 -21.10 14.21
N MET A 4 -21.73 -19.98 13.97
CA MET A 4 -22.29 -18.82 13.27
C MET A 4 -22.50 -19.06 11.78
N GLU A 5 -21.84 -20.05 11.21
CA GLU A 5 -22.08 -20.49 9.83
C GLU A 5 -23.35 -21.37 9.73
N ARG A 6 -23.78 -21.94 10.86
CA ARG A 6 -25.01 -22.76 10.99
C ARG A 6 -25.88 -22.28 12.13
N PRO A 7 -26.45 -21.08 12.07
CA PRO A 7 -27.15 -20.45 13.19
C PRO A 7 -28.42 -21.18 13.67
N ARG A 8 -28.87 -22.18 12.93
CA ARG A 8 -30.01 -23.05 13.29
C ARG A 8 -29.58 -24.45 13.76
N GLY A 9 -28.27 -24.71 13.86
CA GLY A 9 -27.74 -25.94 14.43
C GLY A 9 -27.95 -26.03 15.93
N GLU A 10 -27.94 -27.24 16.48
CA GLU A 10 -27.95 -27.46 17.93
C GLU A 10 -26.63 -26.90 18.54
N PRO A 11 -26.71 -26.25 19.70
CA PRO A 11 -25.50 -25.73 20.35
C PRO A 11 -24.62 -26.88 20.86
N GLU A 12 -23.33 -26.79 20.62
CA GLU A 12 -22.36 -27.65 21.27
C GLU A 12 -22.15 -27.22 22.73
N ILE A 13 -22.30 -28.18 23.65
CA ILE A 13 -22.13 -27.96 25.08
C ILE A 13 -20.84 -28.64 25.52
N ILE A 14 -19.96 -27.89 26.17
CA ILE A 14 -18.76 -28.38 26.83
C ILE A 14 -18.98 -28.20 28.32
N GLU A 15 -19.04 -29.32 29.05
CA GLU A 15 -19.11 -29.25 30.52
C GLU A 15 -17.76 -28.81 31.09
N LEU A 16 -17.78 -27.90 32.05
CA LEU A 16 -16.59 -27.36 32.66
C LEU A 16 -15.67 -28.45 33.27
N ALA A 17 -16.30 -29.52 33.80
CA ALA A 17 -15.58 -30.69 34.36
C ALA A 17 -14.81 -31.48 33.30
N ASN A 18 -15.20 -31.41 32.03
CA ASN A 18 -14.57 -32.10 30.92
C ASN A 18 -13.66 -31.21 30.08
N LEU A 19 -13.52 -29.94 30.42
CA LEU A 19 -12.76 -28.97 29.64
C LEU A 19 -11.31 -29.41 29.41
N GLU A 20 -10.67 -30.07 30.40
CA GLU A 20 -9.31 -30.59 30.28
C GLU A 20 -9.17 -31.66 29.17
N LYS A 21 -10.24 -32.41 28.91
CA LYS A 21 -10.25 -33.49 27.91
C LYS A 21 -10.80 -33.01 26.56
N GLU A 22 -11.61 -31.98 26.57
CA GLU A 22 -12.31 -31.46 25.38
C GLU A 22 -11.80 -30.10 24.91
N TYR A 23 -10.64 -29.64 25.44
CA TYR A 23 -10.06 -28.34 25.08
C TYR A 23 -9.81 -28.20 23.58
N TYR A 24 -9.54 -29.30 22.87
CA TYR A 24 -9.34 -29.30 21.41
C TYR A 24 -10.55 -28.71 20.64
N ARG A 25 -11.76 -28.78 21.23
CA ARG A 25 -12.97 -28.19 20.66
C ARG A 25 -12.98 -26.65 20.73
N LEU A 26 -12.08 -26.07 21.54
CA LEU A 26 -11.84 -24.62 21.66
C LEU A 26 -10.62 -24.17 20.88
N GLN A 27 -9.94 -25.08 20.17
CA GLN A 27 -8.72 -24.81 19.45
C GLN A 27 -8.89 -23.70 18.38
N PHE A 28 -10.09 -23.57 17.79
CA PHE A 28 -10.44 -22.48 16.88
C PHE A 28 -10.26 -21.06 17.48
N LEU A 29 -10.34 -20.92 18.82
CA LEU A 29 -10.09 -19.64 19.48
C LEU A 29 -8.59 -19.25 19.44
N VAL A 30 -7.73 -20.25 19.32
CA VAL A 30 -6.27 -20.06 19.27
C VAL A 30 -5.81 -20.03 17.81
N ASP A 31 -6.33 -20.96 16.99
CA ASP A 31 -5.90 -21.11 15.60
C ASP A 31 -6.42 -19.98 14.70
N ALA A 32 -7.65 -19.51 14.90
CA ALA A 32 -8.19 -18.37 14.16
C ALA A 32 -7.38 -17.10 14.37
N GLY A 33 -6.83 -16.89 15.58
CA GLY A 33 -5.92 -15.79 15.85
C GLY A 33 -4.58 -15.92 15.14
N ASN A 34 -4.06 -17.14 15.03
CA ASN A 34 -2.77 -17.40 14.37
C ASN A 34 -2.88 -17.34 12.85
N GLU A 35 -3.98 -17.77 12.25
CA GLU A 35 -4.20 -17.65 10.80
C GLU A 35 -4.32 -16.20 10.37
N HIS A 36 -5.04 -15.38 11.13
CA HIS A 36 -5.14 -13.95 10.85
C HIS A 36 -3.77 -13.27 10.94
N LEU A 37 -3.00 -13.57 12.00
CA LEU A 37 -1.65 -13.01 12.16
C LEU A 37 -0.69 -13.46 11.06
N LYS A 38 -0.77 -14.72 10.63
CA LYS A 38 0.02 -15.22 9.50
C LYS A 38 -0.33 -14.51 8.21
N ARG A 39 -1.63 -14.36 7.92
CA ARG A 39 -2.09 -13.64 6.73
C ARG A 39 -1.66 -12.17 6.75
N GLU A 40 -1.82 -11.48 7.88
CA GLU A 40 -1.32 -10.10 8.02
C GLU A 40 0.19 -10.01 7.79
N MET A 41 0.96 -10.97 8.28
CA MET A 41 2.40 -11.04 8.07
C MET A 41 2.75 -11.29 6.60
N GLU A 42 2.09 -12.23 5.93
CA GLU A 42 2.29 -12.52 4.50
C GLU A 42 1.97 -11.30 3.63
N VAL A 43 0.85 -10.64 3.90
CA VAL A 43 0.46 -9.40 3.19
C VAL A 43 1.48 -8.29 3.42
N SER A 44 2.01 -8.16 4.64
CA SER A 44 3.03 -7.16 4.98
C SER A 44 4.35 -7.39 4.24
N ILE A 45 4.78 -8.64 4.16
CA ILE A 45 5.99 -9.04 3.42
C ILE A 45 5.82 -8.72 1.94
N ALA A 46 4.69 -9.13 1.35
CA ALA A 46 4.40 -8.87 -0.06
C ALA A 46 4.34 -7.36 -0.38
N ALA A 47 3.73 -6.56 0.50
CA ALA A 47 3.73 -5.10 0.37
C ALA A 47 5.14 -4.53 0.41
N GLY A 48 5.97 -4.98 1.38
CA GLY A 48 7.36 -4.56 1.52
C GLY A 48 8.20 -4.89 0.28
N GLU A 49 8.00 -6.07 -0.31
CA GLU A 49 8.66 -6.46 -1.57
C GLU A 49 8.28 -5.54 -2.74
N ILE A 50 6.99 -5.23 -2.89
CA ILE A 50 6.50 -4.32 -3.96
C ILE A 50 7.12 -2.93 -3.79
N VAL A 51 7.11 -2.40 -2.56
CA VAL A 51 7.71 -1.08 -2.27
C VAL A 51 9.22 -1.10 -2.53
N GLY A 52 9.91 -2.19 -2.16
CA GLY A 52 11.33 -2.37 -2.44
C GLY A 52 11.64 -2.36 -3.94
N LEU A 53 10.86 -3.08 -4.74
CA LEU A 53 11.00 -3.11 -6.19
C LEU A 53 10.77 -1.74 -6.83
N LEU A 54 9.72 -1.02 -6.41
CA LEU A 54 9.44 0.34 -6.87
C LEU A 54 10.60 1.28 -6.52
N TYR A 55 11.07 1.21 -5.29
CA TYR A 55 12.19 2.02 -4.82
C TYR A 55 13.45 1.78 -5.66
N ASP A 56 13.84 0.53 -5.86
CA ASP A 56 15.04 0.17 -6.61
C ASP A 56 14.94 0.54 -8.10
N ALA A 57 13.74 0.41 -8.67
CA ALA A 57 13.49 0.81 -10.05
C ALA A 57 13.60 2.33 -10.23
N PHE A 58 13.02 3.11 -9.31
CA PHE A 58 13.14 4.57 -9.31
C PHE A 58 14.56 5.06 -8.99
N TYR A 59 15.24 4.45 -8.01
CA TYR A 59 16.60 4.82 -7.63
C TYR A 59 17.55 4.88 -8.83
N LYS A 60 17.43 3.93 -9.74
CA LYS A 60 18.24 3.84 -10.97
C LYS A 60 17.98 5.00 -11.96
N GLN A 61 16.87 5.71 -11.83
CA GLN A 61 16.47 6.78 -12.75
C GLN A 61 16.88 8.17 -12.28
N TYR A 62 17.30 8.34 -11.01
CA TYR A 62 17.79 9.62 -10.52
C TYR A 62 19.15 9.97 -11.12
N ALA A 63 19.33 11.23 -11.49
CA ALA A 63 20.60 11.72 -12.04
C ALA A 63 21.75 11.64 -11.02
N ASN A 64 21.44 11.85 -9.73
CA ASN A 64 22.39 11.75 -8.63
C ASN A 64 21.72 11.02 -7.45
N PRO A 65 21.58 9.68 -7.53
CA PRO A 65 20.78 8.90 -6.58
C PRO A 65 21.34 8.92 -5.15
N GLU A 66 22.62 9.20 -4.95
CA GLU A 66 23.27 9.25 -3.64
C GLU A 66 23.11 10.62 -2.95
N SER A 67 22.62 11.65 -3.65
CA SER A 67 22.42 12.95 -3.05
C SER A 67 21.32 12.88 -1.98
N GLU A 68 21.49 13.65 -0.90
CA GLU A 68 20.49 13.73 0.17
C GLU A 68 19.13 14.22 -0.37
N HIS A 69 19.13 15.12 -1.34
CA HIS A 69 17.93 15.62 -1.99
C HIS A 69 17.20 14.53 -2.78
N SER A 70 17.92 13.75 -3.61
CA SER A 70 17.34 12.67 -4.40
C SER A 70 16.81 11.54 -3.51
N LEU A 71 17.54 11.18 -2.44
CA LEU A 71 17.10 10.16 -1.48
C LEU A 71 15.83 10.59 -0.74
N LYS A 72 15.77 11.85 -0.28
CA LYS A 72 14.55 12.40 0.34
C LYS A 72 13.37 12.45 -0.64
N SER A 73 13.63 12.83 -1.89
CA SER A 73 12.61 12.87 -2.94
C SER A 73 12.10 11.47 -3.27
N LEU A 74 12.98 10.49 -3.40
CA LEU A 74 12.64 9.09 -3.66
C LEU A 74 11.78 8.51 -2.52
N ASN A 75 12.18 8.72 -1.27
CA ASN A 75 11.41 8.28 -0.11
C ASN A 75 9.99 8.88 -0.12
N LYS A 76 9.87 10.20 -0.33
CA LYS A 76 8.57 10.87 -0.42
C LYS A 76 7.73 10.36 -1.60
N LEU A 77 8.35 10.12 -2.75
CA LEU A 77 7.68 9.57 -3.92
C LEU A 77 7.11 8.18 -3.62
N CYS A 78 7.90 7.28 -3.05
CA CYS A 78 7.43 5.94 -2.68
C CYS A 78 6.27 6.01 -1.68
N VAL A 79 6.38 6.85 -0.65
CA VAL A 79 5.32 7.05 0.34
C VAL A 79 4.02 7.56 -0.32
N ARG A 80 4.10 8.52 -1.24
CA ARG A 80 2.93 9.04 -1.97
C ARG A 80 2.29 7.98 -2.86
N LEU A 81 3.09 7.18 -3.56
CA LEU A 81 2.59 6.09 -4.39
C LEU A 81 1.89 5.01 -3.58
N VAL A 82 2.51 4.55 -2.48
CA VAL A 82 1.91 3.56 -1.57
C VAL A 82 0.62 4.08 -0.96
N PHE A 83 0.59 5.37 -0.58
CA PHE A 83 -0.66 5.99 -0.12
C PHE A 83 -1.74 5.97 -1.20
N CYS A 84 -1.41 6.31 -2.45
CA CYS A 84 -2.40 6.32 -3.54
C CYS A 84 -2.95 4.92 -3.81
N LEU A 85 -2.10 3.89 -3.80
CA LEU A 85 -2.49 2.49 -3.96
C LEU A 85 -3.42 2.04 -2.82
N TYR A 86 -3.06 2.36 -1.58
CA TYR A 86 -3.92 2.07 -0.43
C TYR A 86 -5.25 2.83 -0.48
N ALA A 87 -5.21 4.11 -0.83
CA ALA A 87 -6.39 4.97 -0.86
C ALA A 87 -7.41 4.53 -1.92
N GLU A 88 -6.94 3.99 -3.05
CA GLU A 88 -7.81 3.44 -4.08
C GLU A 88 -8.50 2.17 -3.60
N ASP A 89 -7.77 1.22 -3.01
CA ASP A 89 -8.31 -0.06 -2.53
C ASP A 89 -9.18 0.10 -1.28
N ALA A 90 -8.85 1.05 -0.41
CA ALA A 90 -9.66 1.42 0.75
C ALA A 90 -10.89 2.28 0.41
N GLY A 91 -11.10 2.64 -0.86
CA GLY A 91 -12.24 3.44 -1.32
C GLY A 91 -12.17 4.93 -0.93
N ILE A 92 -11.01 5.43 -0.51
CA ILE A 92 -10.82 6.85 -0.11
C ILE A 92 -10.95 7.76 -1.34
N PHE A 93 -10.56 7.30 -2.51
CA PHE A 93 -10.66 8.07 -3.77
C PHE A 93 -12.06 8.02 -4.41
N GLY A 94 -13.01 7.27 -3.84
CA GLY A 94 -14.39 7.22 -4.30
C GLY A 94 -14.78 5.88 -4.93
N HIS A 95 -13.98 5.32 -5.83
CA HIS A 95 -14.18 3.97 -6.37
C HIS A 95 -12.86 3.21 -6.50
N HIS A 96 -12.97 1.89 -6.46
CA HIS A 96 -11.83 1.00 -6.66
C HIS A 96 -11.24 1.16 -8.06
N GLY A 97 -9.92 1.14 -8.18
CA GLY A 97 -9.22 1.28 -9.47
C GLY A 97 -9.10 2.72 -10.00
N MET A 98 -9.52 3.74 -9.23
CA MET A 98 -9.52 5.13 -9.70
C MET A 98 -8.11 5.65 -10.00
N PHE A 99 -7.12 5.33 -9.18
CA PHE A 99 -5.72 5.70 -9.36
C PHE A 99 -5.11 4.94 -10.54
N HIS A 100 -5.37 3.65 -10.62
CA HIS A 100 -4.95 2.78 -11.72
C HIS A 100 -5.46 3.29 -13.06
N ASP A 101 -6.78 3.52 -13.18
CA ASP A 101 -7.42 3.94 -14.43
C ASP A 101 -6.88 5.30 -14.89
N TYR A 102 -6.70 6.23 -13.96
CA TYR A 102 -6.09 7.52 -14.25
C TYR A 102 -4.67 7.37 -14.81
N LEU A 103 -3.82 6.56 -14.19
CA LEU A 103 -2.44 6.36 -14.64
C LEU A 103 -2.37 5.58 -15.96
N LYS A 104 -3.27 4.63 -16.18
CA LYS A 104 -3.35 3.82 -17.40
C LYS A 104 -3.60 4.68 -18.65
N GLY A 105 -4.25 5.82 -18.49
CA GLY A 105 -4.48 6.80 -19.56
C GLY A 105 -3.21 7.46 -20.11
N PHE A 106 -2.06 7.31 -19.43
CA PHE A 106 -0.79 7.90 -19.85
C PHE A 106 0.15 6.87 -20.47
N ASP A 107 0.88 7.32 -21.49
CA ASP A 107 2.09 6.61 -21.92
C ASP A 107 3.21 6.77 -20.88
N THR A 108 4.29 6.02 -21.03
CA THR A 108 5.43 6.03 -20.10
C THR A 108 6.02 7.43 -19.89
N ARG A 109 6.05 8.26 -20.93
CA ARG A 109 6.56 9.63 -20.84
C ARG A 109 5.61 10.58 -20.14
N GLY A 110 4.31 10.39 -20.33
CA GLY A 110 3.25 11.19 -19.74
C GLY A 110 3.02 10.92 -18.26
N LEU A 111 3.34 9.70 -17.78
CA LEU A 111 3.11 9.29 -16.38
C LEU A 111 3.69 10.24 -15.35
N ARG A 112 4.92 10.72 -15.57
CA ARG A 112 5.57 11.67 -14.66
C ARG A 112 4.72 12.93 -14.49
N LYS A 113 4.23 13.49 -15.61
CA LYS A 113 3.38 14.68 -15.59
C LYS A 113 2.04 14.38 -14.91
N GLY A 114 1.42 13.25 -15.27
CA GLY A 114 0.17 12.81 -14.64
C GLY A 114 0.26 12.72 -13.11
N LEU A 115 1.36 12.17 -12.58
CA LEU A 115 1.58 12.10 -11.13
C LEU A 115 1.82 13.48 -10.50
N VAL A 116 2.57 14.36 -11.14
CA VAL A 116 2.76 15.74 -10.65
C VAL A 116 1.41 16.46 -10.55
N ASP A 117 0.59 16.36 -11.58
CA ASP A 117 -0.72 16.99 -11.62
C ASP A 117 -1.66 16.37 -10.57
N LEU A 118 -1.63 15.04 -10.40
CA LEU A 118 -2.39 14.33 -9.36
C LEU A 118 -1.98 14.80 -7.94
N PHE A 119 -0.69 14.81 -7.65
CA PHE A 119 -0.21 15.23 -6.32
C PHE A 119 -0.61 16.66 -5.99
N ARG A 120 -0.59 17.57 -6.99
CA ARG A 120 -1.09 18.92 -6.81
C ARG A 120 -2.59 18.96 -6.51
N VAL A 121 -3.40 18.17 -7.21
CA VAL A 121 -4.84 18.10 -6.96
C VAL A 121 -5.15 17.52 -5.60
N LEU A 122 -4.43 16.48 -5.17
CA LEU A 122 -4.58 15.88 -3.84
C LEU A 122 -4.21 16.86 -2.71
N ASP A 123 -3.31 17.82 -2.96
CA ASP A 123 -2.92 18.87 -1.99
C ASP A 123 -3.81 20.12 -2.06
N THR A 124 -4.61 20.27 -3.11
CA THR A 124 -5.41 21.47 -3.31
C THR A 124 -6.86 21.27 -2.87
N LYS A 125 -7.34 22.12 -1.94
CA LYS A 125 -8.73 22.09 -1.50
C LYS A 125 -9.67 22.34 -2.69
N LEU A 126 -10.86 21.74 -2.67
CA LEU A 126 -11.82 21.83 -3.76
C LEU A 126 -12.15 23.27 -4.18
N GLN A 127 -12.24 24.18 -3.20
CA GLN A 127 -12.53 25.61 -3.43
C GLN A 127 -11.38 26.39 -4.06
N ASP A 128 -10.15 25.87 -3.94
CA ASP A 128 -8.91 26.54 -4.38
C ASP A 128 -8.39 25.97 -5.71
N ARG A 129 -9.10 24.97 -6.27
CA ARG A 129 -8.77 24.35 -7.56
C ARG A 129 -9.12 25.26 -8.71
N ASP A 130 -8.41 25.06 -9.82
CA ASP A 130 -8.76 25.68 -11.09
C ASP A 130 -10.23 25.40 -11.43
N PRO A 131 -11.06 26.44 -11.65
CA PRO A 131 -12.49 26.26 -11.94
C PRO A 131 -12.74 25.50 -13.24
N TYR A 132 -11.78 25.49 -14.16
CA TYR A 132 -11.88 24.79 -15.46
C TYR A 132 -11.31 23.37 -15.43
N LEU A 133 -10.70 22.94 -14.33
CA LEU A 133 -10.09 21.62 -14.19
C LEU A 133 -11.06 20.49 -14.55
N LYS A 134 -12.35 20.64 -14.21
CA LYS A 134 -13.37 19.64 -14.49
C LYS A 134 -13.67 19.50 -15.99
N ASP A 135 -13.55 20.59 -16.73
CA ASP A 135 -13.77 20.62 -18.17
C ASP A 135 -12.54 20.09 -18.92
N ASP A 136 -11.35 20.43 -18.45
CA ASP A 136 -10.06 20.06 -19.05
C ASP A 136 -9.67 18.60 -18.73
N ASN A 137 -9.85 18.17 -17.50
CA ASN A 137 -9.52 16.81 -17.03
C ASN A 137 -10.49 16.35 -15.94
N PRO A 138 -11.66 15.81 -16.34
CA PRO A 138 -12.70 15.37 -15.40
C PRO A 138 -12.24 14.22 -14.49
N GLU A 139 -11.37 13.33 -14.98
CA GLU A 139 -10.82 12.23 -14.19
C GLU A 139 -9.95 12.75 -13.03
N LEU A 140 -9.06 13.68 -13.34
CA LEU A 140 -8.20 14.32 -12.35
C LEU A 140 -9.01 15.16 -11.36
N ALA A 141 -10.03 15.88 -11.82
CA ALA A 141 -10.89 16.71 -11.00
C ALA A 141 -11.71 15.90 -9.97
N ALA A 142 -11.98 14.62 -10.26
CA ALA A 142 -12.75 13.73 -9.39
C ALA A 142 -11.99 13.31 -8.13
N PHE A 143 -10.65 13.37 -8.11
CA PHE A 143 -9.88 13.01 -6.93
C PHE A 143 -10.19 13.93 -5.74
N PRO A 144 -10.28 13.38 -4.51
CA PRO A 144 -10.54 14.17 -3.31
C PRO A 144 -9.33 15.04 -2.90
N TYR A 145 -9.55 15.97 -2.00
CA TYR A 145 -8.47 16.65 -1.28
C TYR A 145 -7.99 15.75 -0.13
N VAL A 146 -6.67 15.55 -0.02
CA VAL A 146 -6.05 14.77 1.05
C VAL A 146 -5.39 15.72 2.04
N ASN A 147 -6.03 15.88 3.21
CA ASN A 147 -5.49 16.69 4.29
C ASN A 147 -4.38 15.96 5.03
N GLY A 148 -3.29 16.63 5.41
CA GLY A 148 -2.22 16.04 6.23
C GLY A 148 -0.80 16.34 5.78
N GLY A 149 -0.60 17.17 4.75
CA GLY A 149 0.74 17.63 4.33
C GLY A 149 1.56 16.59 3.57
N LEU A 150 1.02 15.39 3.29
CA LEU A 150 1.74 14.36 2.53
C LEU A 150 2.12 14.84 1.13
N PHE A 151 1.27 15.63 0.49
CA PHE A 151 1.43 16.13 -0.87
C PHE A 151 1.92 17.58 -0.93
N SER A 152 2.04 18.31 0.21
CA SER A 152 2.31 19.74 0.27
C SER A 152 3.71 20.17 -0.21
N ASP A 153 4.69 19.25 -0.26
CA ASP A 153 6.02 19.57 -0.75
C ASP A 153 6.10 19.41 -2.26
N GLU A 154 6.09 20.54 -2.98
CA GLU A 154 6.19 20.56 -4.45
C GLU A 154 7.62 20.37 -4.96
N ASN A 155 8.64 20.45 -4.09
CA ASN A 155 10.05 20.41 -4.47
C ASN A 155 10.62 19.00 -4.55
N ILE A 156 9.78 17.96 -4.57
CA ILE A 156 10.28 16.60 -4.75
C ILE A 156 10.74 16.40 -6.20
N GLU A 157 11.91 15.82 -6.35
CA GLU A 157 12.40 15.37 -7.64
C GLU A 157 11.69 14.04 -8.01
N ILE A 158 10.93 14.06 -9.10
CA ILE A 158 10.32 12.85 -9.67
C ILE A 158 11.11 12.50 -10.93
N PRO A 159 11.80 11.35 -10.97
CA PRO A 159 12.60 10.95 -12.12
C PRO A 159 11.72 10.54 -13.32
N PRO A 160 12.29 10.40 -14.52
CA PRO A 160 11.56 9.88 -15.64
C PRO A 160 11.12 8.43 -15.39
N PHE A 161 9.98 8.05 -15.97
CA PHE A 161 9.46 6.69 -15.91
C PHE A 161 10.03 5.86 -17.04
N THR A 162 10.21 4.56 -16.76
CA THR A 162 10.51 3.53 -17.76
C THR A 162 9.30 2.62 -17.92
N ASP A 163 9.26 1.82 -18.99
CA ASP A 163 8.21 0.82 -19.19
C ASP A 163 8.21 -0.21 -18.05
N GLU A 164 9.39 -0.53 -17.50
CA GLU A 164 9.54 -1.40 -16.32
C GLU A 164 8.80 -0.80 -15.11
N ILE A 165 9.03 0.48 -14.80
CA ILE A 165 8.38 1.17 -13.66
C ILE A 165 6.88 1.27 -13.90
N ARG A 166 6.47 1.58 -15.14
CA ARG A 166 5.06 1.65 -15.51
C ARG A 166 4.36 0.32 -15.27
N ASN A 167 4.91 -0.77 -15.77
CA ASN A 167 4.33 -2.11 -15.62
C ASN A 167 4.34 -2.55 -14.15
N LEU A 168 5.43 -2.29 -13.43
CA LEU A 168 5.52 -2.59 -12.01
C LEU A 168 4.43 -1.87 -11.20
N LEU A 169 4.18 -0.58 -11.50
CA LEU A 169 3.18 0.22 -10.81
C LEU A 169 1.74 -0.22 -11.16
N LEU A 170 1.44 -0.38 -12.45
CA LEU A 170 0.08 -0.69 -12.91
C LEU A 170 -0.30 -2.15 -12.67
N GLU A 171 0.58 -3.09 -13.06
CA GLU A 171 0.25 -4.51 -12.98
C GLU A 171 0.54 -5.08 -11.60
N LYS A 172 1.79 -4.99 -11.12
CA LYS A 172 2.20 -5.67 -9.89
C LYS A 172 1.70 -4.97 -8.64
N ALA A 173 1.80 -3.64 -8.61
CA ALA A 173 1.45 -2.89 -7.41
C ALA A 173 -0.04 -2.54 -7.34
N SER A 174 -0.73 -2.29 -8.45
CA SER A 174 -2.16 -1.94 -8.43
C SER A 174 -3.06 -3.13 -8.74
N GLU A 175 -2.94 -3.79 -9.92
CA GLU A 175 -3.88 -4.86 -10.30
C GLU A 175 -3.73 -6.15 -9.48
N ASN A 176 -2.49 -6.56 -9.15
CA ASN A 176 -2.20 -7.86 -8.57
C ASN A 176 -2.05 -7.86 -7.05
N PHE A 177 -2.23 -6.72 -6.39
CA PHE A 177 -2.09 -6.61 -4.94
C PHE A 177 -3.21 -5.77 -4.34
N ASN A 178 -3.82 -6.27 -3.27
CA ASN A 178 -4.90 -5.57 -2.57
C ASN A 178 -4.36 -4.88 -1.31
N TRP A 179 -4.14 -3.57 -1.39
CA TRP A 179 -3.62 -2.76 -0.29
C TRP A 179 -4.59 -2.60 0.86
N SER A 180 -5.90 -2.80 0.67
CA SER A 180 -6.90 -2.72 1.74
C SER A 180 -6.76 -3.84 2.78
N GLU A 181 -6.05 -4.93 2.45
CA GLU A 181 -5.76 -6.01 3.39
C GLU A 181 -4.65 -5.66 4.40
N ILE A 182 -3.92 -4.57 4.17
CA ILE A 182 -2.89 -4.10 5.10
C ILE A 182 -3.55 -3.38 6.27
N SER A 183 -3.26 -3.84 7.49
CA SER A 183 -3.74 -3.13 8.67
C SER A 183 -3.10 -1.73 8.79
N PRO A 184 -3.78 -0.74 9.39
CA PRO A 184 -3.22 0.61 9.59
C PRO A 184 -1.88 0.62 10.35
N THR A 185 -1.67 -0.36 11.24
CA THR A 185 -0.41 -0.51 11.98
C THR A 185 0.73 -0.92 11.07
N ILE A 186 0.48 -1.89 10.19
CA ILE A 186 1.46 -2.37 9.21
C ILE A 186 1.73 -1.30 8.16
N PHE A 187 0.69 -0.60 7.72
CA PHE A 187 0.84 0.53 6.82
C PHE A 187 1.81 1.57 7.39
N GLY A 188 1.66 1.92 8.68
CA GLY A 188 2.62 2.79 9.38
C GLY A 188 4.05 2.25 9.37
N ALA A 189 4.25 0.96 9.63
CA ALA A 189 5.56 0.31 9.61
C ALA A 189 6.20 0.27 8.21
N VAL A 190 5.42 0.03 7.15
CA VAL A 190 5.89 0.12 5.75
C VAL A 190 6.35 1.54 5.43
N PHE A 191 5.62 2.56 5.88
CA PHE A 191 6.04 3.96 5.73
C PHE A 191 7.36 4.24 6.47
N GLU A 192 7.47 3.82 7.71
CA GLU A 192 8.68 4.02 8.52
C GLU A 192 9.90 3.33 7.90
N SER A 193 9.73 2.11 7.39
CA SER A 193 10.80 1.35 6.72
C SER A 193 11.27 2.00 5.41
N THR A 194 10.38 2.65 4.66
CA THR A 194 10.75 3.39 3.44
C THR A 194 11.42 4.72 3.74
N LEU A 195 11.11 5.35 4.88
CA LEU A 195 11.69 6.63 5.28
C LEU A 195 13.09 6.48 5.90
N ASN A 196 13.43 5.32 6.46
CA ASN A 196 14.70 5.09 7.13
C ASN A 196 15.55 4.04 6.39
N PRO A 197 16.67 4.45 5.73
CA PRO A 197 17.55 3.55 4.98
C PRO A 197 18.20 2.43 5.82
N GLU A 198 18.38 2.66 7.14
CA GLU A 198 18.95 1.65 8.04
C GLU A 198 17.92 0.56 8.39
N THR A 199 16.67 0.95 8.62
CA THR A 199 15.58 0.02 8.91
C THR A 199 15.23 -0.82 7.67
N ARG A 200 15.36 -0.26 6.47
CA ARG A 200 15.12 -0.96 5.21
C ARG A 200 16.08 -2.14 4.99
N ARG A 201 17.37 -1.99 5.35
CA ARG A 201 18.35 -3.08 5.27
C ARG A 201 18.04 -4.21 6.25
N SER A 202 17.54 -3.89 7.44
CA SER A 202 17.15 -4.89 8.43
C SER A 202 15.85 -5.63 8.07
N CYS A 203 14.87 -4.98 7.46
CA CYS A 203 13.66 -5.66 6.96
C CYS A 203 13.96 -6.66 5.83
N LEU A 204 14.85 -6.30 4.90
CA LEU A 204 15.28 -7.20 3.81
C LEU A 204 16.10 -8.40 4.32
N LEU A 205 16.87 -8.22 5.38
CA LEU A 205 17.63 -9.32 6.04
C LEU A 205 16.69 -10.28 6.78
N TYR A 206 15.65 -9.79 7.44
CA TYR A 206 14.67 -10.66 8.12
C TYR A 206 13.83 -11.51 7.15
N THR A 207 13.56 -11.03 5.93
CA THR A 207 12.85 -11.82 4.91
C THR A 207 13.73 -12.88 4.29
N SER A 208 15.04 -12.67 4.17
CA SER A 208 15.98 -13.68 3.63
C SER A 208 16.28 -14.80 4.62
N ASP A 209 16.43 -14.48 5.91
CA ASP A 209 16.72 -15.47 6.95
C ASP A 209 15.49 -16.36 7.27
N ALA A 210 14.27 -15.82 7.20
CA ALA A 210 13.05 -16.60 7.38
C ALA A 210 12.78 -17.58 6.21
N ALA A 211 13.28 -17.28 5.01
CA ALA A 211 13.18 -18.17 3.86
C ALA A 211 14.21 -19.33 3.89
N ASP A 212 15.33 -19.16 4.57
CA ASP A 212 16.37 -20.20 4.72
C ASP A 212 16.11 -21.14 5.91
N GLU A 213 15.40 -20.70 6.96
CA GLU A 213 14.98 -21.59 8.07
C GLU A 213 13.76 -22.49 7.73
N ALA A 214 13.06 -22.23 6.62
CA ALA A 214 11.91 -23.02 6.16
C ALA A 214 12.28 -24.12 5.13
N ARG A 215 13.57 -24.38 4.88
CA ARG A 215 14.10 -25.49 4.08
C ARG A 215 14.71 -26.57 4.96
#